data_4b96f8c8500ddbb73fd264df3e727ea0
#
_entry.id   4b96f8c8500ddbb73fd264df3e727ea0
#
_cell.length_a   1.000
_cell.length_b   1.000
_cell.length_c   1.000
_cell.angle_alpha   90.00
_cell.angle_beta   90.00
_cell.angle_gamma   90.00
#
_symmetry.space_group_name_H-M   'P 1'
#
loop_
_entity.id
_entity.type
_entity.pdbx_description
1 polymer ?
#
loop_
_entity_poly.entity_id
_entity_poly.type
_entity_poly.pdbx_seq_one_letter_code
_entity_poly.pdbx_strand_id
1 'polypeptide(L)'
;MARAIVLGGNGQVGAAAAVKLAAAGWEVTSTGRTTDRFPQELREAGVSFARSDRYAAGDLGELLRPGADAVIDCVGYTAAHARMLLPFRQSIGSVVFISSKAVYVDGQGCHSNSDEPPDFGGPVTEQQPTMAPSEADYNSREGYGANKVAAENVLLDSGMAVTILRPSRIHGVGTRRPREWVFVKRALDGRQNLLLARGGRGANHPTAAVNLAALVAFCAERPAARILNSADPDAPDGLAISRIIAAHMNHEWAEVLLGETAPSDLGDHPWNTLPPFILDTSAAQRLGFVPVGTYAETVKTEIDWLVQAARSAHPAAVLPSPDDPYFRPFFEYAREDAWLE
;
A
#
# COMPACT_ATOMS: atom_id res chain seq x y z
N MET A 1 -19.94 1.98 22.75
CA MET A 1 -18.62 1.90 22.07
C MET A 1 -18.90 2.01 20.60
N ALA A 2 -18.14 2.80 19.84
CA ALA A 2 -18.32 2.88 18.39
C ALA A 2 -17.92 1.56 17.74
N ARG A 3 -18.67 1.11 16.71
CA ARG A 3 -18.49 -0.17 16.05
C ARG A 3 -17.90 0.02 14.66
N ALA A 4 -16.79 -0.65 14.38
CA ALA A 4 -16.14 -0.66 13.07
C ALA A 4 -16.14 -2.06 12.45
N ILE A 5 -16.39 -2.13 11.15
CA ILE A 5 -16.29 -3.36 10.36
C ILE A 5 -15.20 -3.16 9.33
N VAL A 6 -14.19 -4.06 9.32
CA VAL A 6 -13.06 -4.02 8.39
C VAL A 6 -13.19 -5.13 7.36
N LEU A 7 -13.60 -4.77 6.15
CA LEU A 7 -13.70 -5.69 5.02
C LEU A 7 -12.30 -5.97 4.45
N GLY A 8 -11.90 -7.24 4.46
CA GLY A 8 -10.54 -7.64 4.12
C GLY A 8 -9.53 -7.44 5.25
N GLY A 9 -10.00 -7.53 6.49
CA GLY A 9 -9.21 -7.28 7.69
C GLY A 9 -8.05 -8.24 7.94
N ASN A 10 -7.98 -9.39 7.24
CA ASN A 10 -6.83 -10.29 7.32
C ASN A 10 -5.66 -9.90 6.38
N GLY A 11 -5.83 -8.89 5.55
CA GLY A 11 -4.78 -8.33 4.71
C GLY A 11 -3.95 -7.27 5.44
N GLN A 12 -2.76 -6.93 4.93
CA GLN A 12 -1.83 -5.96 5.53
C GLN A 12 -2.51 -4.67 6.02
N VAL A 13 -3.20 -3.98 5.12
CA VAL A 13 -3.87 -2.70 5.44
C VAL A 13 -5.01 -2.90 6.41
N GLY A 14 -5.84 -3.93 6.17
CA GLY A 14 -6.99 -4.21 7.02
C GLY A 14 -6.62 -4.61 8.43
N ALA A 15 -5.55 -5.42 8.60
CA ALA A 15 -5.05 -5.82 9.91
C ALA A 15 -4.51 -4.60 10.67
N ALA A 16 -3.66 -3.80 10.03
CA ALA A 16 -3.12 -2.58 10.64
C ALA A 16 -4.25 -1.59 11.04
N ALA A 17 -5.26 -1.40 10.18
CA ALA A 17 -6.42 -0.56 10.46
C ALA A 17 -7.25 -1.10 11.64
N ALA A 18 -7.50 -2.41 11.69
CA ALA A 18 -8.26 -3.04 12.76
C ALA A 18 -7.57 -2.90 14.12
N VAL A 19 -6.24 -3.15 14.19
CA VAL A 19 -5.45 -2.94 15.41
C VAL A 19 -5.51 -1.46 15.85
N LYS A 20 -5.35 -0.53 14.91
CA LYS A 20 -5.35 0.90 15.22
C LYS A 20 -6.70 1.38 15.73
N LEU A 21 -7.82 0.92 15.15
CA LEU A 21 -9.18 1.22 15.61
C LEU A 21 -9.46 0.62 16.99
N ALA A 22 -9.05 -0.65 17.22
CA ALA A 22 -9.20 -1.28 18.54
C ALA A 22 -8.43 -0.51 19.63
N ALA A 23 -7.19 -0.09 19.33
CA ALA A 23 -6.38 0.74 20.23
C ALA A 23 -7.01 2.13 20.49
N ALA A 24 -7.83 2.64 19.57
CA ALA A 24 -8.61 3.87 19.73
C ALA A 24 -9.95 3.64 20.45
N GLY A 25 -10.22 2.43 20.97
CA GLY A 25 -11.41 2.10 21.77
C GLY A 25 -12.64 1.73 20.95
N TRP A 26 -12.50 1.37 19.66
CA TRP A 26 -13.60 0.86 18.85
C TRP A 26 -13.85 -0.63 19.11
N GLU A 27 -15.10 -1.05 19.03
CA GLU A 27 -15.47 -2.45 18.86
C GLU A 27 -15.25 -2.83 17.39
N VAL A 28 -14.22 -3.65 17.12
CA VAL A 28 -13.79 -3.93 15.75
C VAL A 28 -14.13 -5.37 15.35
N THR A 29 -14.80 -5.52 14.21
CA THR A 29 -14.99 -6.81 13.54
C THR A 29 -14.17 -6.83 12.25
N SER A 30 -13.17 -7.71 12.20
CA SER A 30 -12.40 -8.02 11.01
C SER A 30 -13.08 -9.10 10.20
N THR A 31 -13.06 -9.03 8.87
CA THR A 31 -13.67 -10.04 8.01
C THR A 31 -12.67 -10.72 7.10
N GLY A 32 -12.97 -11.99 6.79
CA GLY A 32 -12.21 -12.79 5.85
C GLY A 32 -12.97 -14.06 5.48
N ARG A 33 -12.55 -14.75 4.42
CA ARG A 33 -13.19 -15.96 3.93
C ARG A 33 -12.92 -17.19 4.78
N THR A 34 -11.80 -17.21 5.50
CA THR A 34 -11.38 -18.32 6.38
C THR A 34 -10.82 -17.80 7.69
N THR A 35 -11.01 -18.56 8.76
CA THR A 35 -10.44 -18.27 10.10
C THR A 35 -8.96 -18.61 10.20
N ASP A 36 -8.45 -19.52 9.36
CA ASP A 36 -7.09 -20.05 9.45
C ASP A 36 -6.02 -18.98 9.22
N ARG A 37 -6.41 -17.88 8.57
CA ARG A 37 -5.54 -16.72 8.29
C ARG A 37 -5.87 -15.51 9.17
N PHE A 38 -6.60 -15.71 10.27
CA PHE A 38 -6.85 -14.59 11.19
C PHE A 38 -5.58 -14.30 11.99
N PRO A 39 -4.95 -13.12 11.79
CA PRO A 39 -3.67 -12.81 12.40
C PRO A 39 -3.72 -12.83 13.93
N GLN A 40 -2.62 -13.27 14.57
CA GLN A 40 -2.53 -13.33 16.02
C GLN A 40 -2.64 -11.93 16.65
N GLU A 41 -2.01 -10.94 16.04
CA GLU A 41 -2.06 -9.54 16.46
C GLU A 41 -3.48 -8.98 16.58
N LEU A 42 -4.40 -9.43 15.71
CA LEU A 42 -5.82 -9.03 15.79
C LEU A 42 -6.50 -9.65 17.01
N ARG A 43 -6.19 -10.91 17.34
CA ARG A 43 -6.72 -11.57 18.55
C ARG A 43 -6.21 -10.89 19.82
N GLU A 44 -4.93 -10.56 19.85
CA GLU A 44 -4.28 -9.86 20.97
C GLU A 44 -4.84 -8.44 21.16
N ALA A 45 -5.20 -7.78 20.06
CA ALA A 45 -5.86 -6.47 20.09
C ALA A 45 -7.36 -6.54 20.44
N GLY A 46 -7.93 -7.73 20.69
CA GLY A 46 -9.35 -7.90 21.01
C GLY A 46 -10.30 -7.72 19.81
N VAL A 47 -9.77 -7.82 18.58
CA VAL A 47 -10.60 -7.73 17.37
C VAL A 47 -11.38 -9.03 17.17
N SER A 48 -12.67 -8.91 16.94
CA SER A 48 -13.54 -10.03 16.60
C SER A 48 -13.38 -10.44 15.14
N PHE A 49 -13.59 -11.72 14.83
CA PHE A 49 -13.59 -12.23 13.46
C PHE A 49 -14.98 -12.62 13.02
N ALA A 50 -15.40 -12.16 11.83
CA ALA A 50 -16.58 -12.64 11.13
C ALA A 50 -16.21 -13.25 9.79
N ARG A 51 -16.61 -14.51 9.55
CA ARG A 51 -16.47 -15.10 8.23
C ARG A 51 -17.43 -14.41 7.27
N SER A 52 -16.89 -13.83 6.21
CA SER A 52 -17.68 -13.15 5.17
C SER A 52 -16.88 -13.09 3.87
N ASP A 53 -17.54 -13.42 2.77
CA ASP A 53 -17.03 -13.08 1.45
C ASP A 53 -17.56 -11.70 1.05
N ARG A 54 -16.67 -10.72 0.96
CA ARG A 54 -16.98 -9.35 0.57
C ARG A 54 -17.74 -9.26 -0.78
N TYR A 55 -17.58 -10.27 -1.62
CA TYR A 55 -18.17 -10.32 -2.96
C TYR A 55 -19.48 -11.11 -3.02
N ALA A 56 -19.92 -11.70 -1.91
CA ALA A 56 -21.22 -12.36 -1.77
C ALA A 56 -22.22 -11.40 -1.09
N ALA A 57 -23.27 -11.03 -1.81
CA ALA A 57 -24.27 -10.08 -1.32
C ALA A 57 -24.98 -10.55 -0.04
N GLY A 58 -25.21 -11.87 0.10
CA GLY A 58 -25.80 -12.48 1.31
C GLY A 58 -24.92 -12.30 2.53
N ASP A 59 -23.63 -12.67 2.43
CA ASP A 59 -22.67 -12.56 3.53
C ASP A 59 -22.51 -11.10 3.98
N LEU A 60 -22.36 -10.19 2.99
CA LEU A 60 -22.26 -8.77 3.28
C LEU A 60 -23.54 -8.21 3.93
N GLY A 61 -24.71 -8.70 3.51
CA GLY A 61 -25.99 -8.33 4.08
C GLY A 61 -26.13 -8.75 5.54
N GLU A 62 -25.76 -9.97 5.88
CA GLU A 62 -25.75 -10.45 7.25
C GLU A 62 -24.84 -9.63 8.16
N LEU A 63 -23.67 -9.30 7.65
CA LEU A 63 -22.64 -8.53 8.36
C LEU A 63 -23.07 -7.07 8.63
N LEU A 64 -23.67 -6.41 7.64
CA LEU A 64 -23.97 -4.96 7.69
C LEU A 64 -25.38 -4.63 8.18
N ARG A 65 -26.33 -5.57 8.18
CA ARG A 65 -27.69 -5.32 8.65
C ARG A 65 -27.79 -4.83 10.10
N PRO A 66 -26.94 -5.31 11.05
CA PRO A 66 -26.96 -4.79 12.41
C PRO A 66 -26.47 -3.33 12.54
N GLY A 67 -25.89 -2.77 11.46
CA GLY A 67 -25.31 -1.43 11.42
C GLY A 67 -23.83 -1.39 11.87
N ALA A 68 -23.16 -0.28 11.54
CA ALA A 68 -21.82 0.05 11.98
C ALA A 68 -21.62 1.56 11.94
N ASP A 69 -20.85 2.12 12.90
CA ASP A 69 -20.47 3.54 12.86
C ASP A 69 -19.46 3.81 11.74
N ALA A 70 -18.59 2.84 11.45
CA ALA A 70 -17.67 2.91 10.32
C ALA A 70 -17.50 1.56 9.61
N VAL A 71 -17.44 1.59 8.28
CA VAL A 71 -17.05 0.46 7.45
C VAL A 71 -15.73 0.83 6.72
N ILE A 72 -14.69 0.02 6.94
CA ILE A 72 -13.40 0.17 6.28
C ILE A 72 -13.32 -0.86 5.15
N ASP A 73 -13.35 -0.42 3.90
CA ASP A 73 -13.31 -1.34 2.75
C ASP A 73 -11.92 -1.37 2.11
N CYS A 74 -11.15 -2.40 2.47
CA CYS A 74 -9.80 -2.63 1.95
C CYS A 74 -9.77 -3.48 0.65
N VAL A 75 -10.91 -4.02 0.23
CA VAL A 75 -10.99 -5.00 -0.86
C VAL A 75 -12.09 -4.67 -1.89
N GLY A 76 -12.62 -3.47 -1.87
CA GLY A 76 -13.47 -2.95 -2.93
C GLY A 76 -12.63 -2.54 -4.15
N TYR A 77 -12.86 -3.14 -5.32
CA TYR A 77 -12.09 -2.85 -6.52
C TYR A 77 -12.92 -2.22 -7.64
N THR A 78 -14.21 -2.48 -7.72
CA THR A 78 -15.07 -2.13 -8.85
C THR A 78 -16.31 -1.35 -8.41
N ALA A 79 -16.97 -0.68 -9.36
CA ALA A 79 -18.26 -0.05 -9.13
C ALA A 79 -19.32 -1.04 -8.60
N ALA A 80 -19.30 -2.29 -9.07
CA ALA A 80 -20.20 -3.34 -8.56
C ALA A 80 -19.95 -3.61 -7.08
N HIS A 81 -18.69 -3.68 -6.66
CA HIS A 81 -18.35 -3.83 -5.23
C HIS A 81 -18.83 -2.63 -4.40
N ALA A 82 -18.66 -1.41 -4.90
CA ALA A 82 -19.13 -0.19 -4.22
C ALA A 82 -20.67 -0.19 -4.07
N ARG A 83 -21.41 -0.54 -5.13
CA ARG A 83 -22.88 -0.62 -5.12
C ARG A 83 -23.42 -1.58 -4.07
N MET A 84 -22.67 -2.63 -3.70
CA MET A 84 -23.09 -3.59 -2.65
C MET A 84 -23.21 -2.95 -1.25
N LEU A 85 -22.60 -1.78 -1.02
CA LEU A 85 -22.76 -1.05 0.26
C LEU A 85 -24.02 -0.17 0.30
N LEU A 86 -24.53 0.24 -0.86
CA LEU A 86 -25.63 1.22 -0.94
C LEU A 86 -26.95 0.79 -0.26
N PRO A 87 -27.36 -0.50 -0.28
CA PRO A 87 -28.53 -0.95 0.47
C PRO A 87 -28.44 -0.68 1.97
N PHE A 88 -27.23 -0.55 2.52
CA PHE A 88 -26.99 -0.37 3.96
C PHE A 88 -26.68 1.08 4.34
N ARG A 89 -26.85 2.04 3.43
CA ARG A 89 -26.50 3.45 3.66
C ARG A 89 -27.18 4.10 4.89
N GLN A 90 -28.32 3.57 5.31
CA GLN A 90 -29.04 4.07 6.51
C GLN A 90 -28.49 3.47 7.82
N SER A 91 -27.77 2.35 7.75
CA SER A 91 -27.19 1.64 8.90
C SER A 91 -25.66 1.77 8.99
N ILE A 92 -25.02 2.43 8.03
CA ILE A 92 -23.58 2.72 8.03
C ILE A 92 -23.39 4.21 8.31
N GLY A 93 -22.68 4.55 9.40
CA GLY A 93 -22.39 5.95 9.76
C GLY A 93 -21.39 6.58 8.80
N SER A 94 -20.34 5.86 8.42
CA SER A 94 -19.34 6.31 7.43
C SER A 94 -18.64 5.14 6.73
N VAL A 95 -18.06 5.44 5.57
CA VAL A 95 -17.22 4.50 4.82
C VAL A 95 -15.82 5.10 4.64
N VAL A 96 -14.77 4.32 4.96
CA VAL A 96 -13.40 4.61 4.56
C VAL A 96 -13.01 3.59 3.49
N PHE A 97 -12.86 4.05 2.26
CA PHE A 97 -12.57 3.20 1.10
C PHE A 97 -11.10 3.31 0.71
N ILE A 98 -10.40 2.18 0.67
CA ILE A 98 -9.00 2.14 0.25
C ILE A 98 -8.94 2.05 -1.27
N SER A 99 -8.62 3.17 -1.90
CA SER A 99 -8.37 3.29 -3.32
C SER A 99 -6.86 3.12 -3.64
N SER A 100 -6.31 3.89 -4.55
CA SER A 100 -4.90 3.83 -4.95
C SER A 100 -4.48 5.08 -5.70
N LYS A 101 -3.19 5.45 -5.63
CA LYS A 101 -2.59 6.46 -6.52
C LYS A 101 -2.64 6.08 -8.01
N ALA A 102 -2.83 4.79 -8.31
CA ALA A 102 -2.93 4.30 -9.69
C ALA A 102 -4.13 4.85 -10.47
N VAL A 103 -5.01 5.60 -9.80
CA VAL A 103 -6.12 6.32 -10.45
C VAL A 103 -5.65 7.55 -11.23
N TYR A 104 -4.51 8.15 -10.86
CA TYR A 104 -4.05 9.41 -11.45
C TYR A 104 -3.45 9.23 -12.84
N VAL A 105 -3.70 10.22 -13.69
CA VAL A 105 -3.09 10.36 -15.03
C VAL A 105 -2.42 11.72 -15.16
N ASP A 106 -1.34 11.77 -15.92
CA ASP A 106 -0.68 13.01 -16.30
C ASP A 106 -1.34 13.69 -17.50
N GLY A 107 -0.75 14.78 -17.99
CA GLY A 107 -1.27 15.54 -19.14
C GLY A 107 -1.24 14.77 -20.47
N GLN A 108 -0.53 13.65 -20.55
CA GLN A 108 -0.45 12.77 -21.72
C GLN A 108 -1.37 11.53 -21.57
N GLY A 109 -2.00 11.35 -20.41
CA GLY A 109 -2.82 10.19 -20.08
C GLY A 109 -2.02 9.01 -19.53
N CYS A 110 -0.72 9.18 -19.28
CA CYS A 110 0.10 8.14 -18.65
C CYS A 110 -0.26 7.98 -17.16
N HIS A 111 -0.18 6.75 -16.65
CA HIS A 111 -0.49 6.37 -15.27
C HIS A 111 0.54 5.40 -14.71
N SER A 112 0.42 5.01 -13.44
CA SER A 112 1.39 4.13 -12.74
C SER A 112 1.72 2.80 -13.45
N ASN A 113 0.84 2.33 -14.32
CA ASN A 113 0.97 1.04 -15.01
C ASN A 113 1.19 1.20 -16.52
N SER A 114 1.32 2.43 -17.04
CA SER A 114 1.68 2.69 -18.44
C SER A 114 3.10 2.22 -18.74
N ASP A 115 3.40 1.98 -20.01
CA ASP A 115 4.76 1.65 -20.43
C ASP A 115 5.71 2.84 -20.21
N GLU A 116 5.25 4.04 -20.53
CA GLU A 116 5.94 5.28 -20.18
C GLU A 116 5.53 5.73 -18.77
N PRO A 117 6.49 6.09 -17.90
CA PRO A 117 6.18 6.60 -16.58
C PRO A 117 5.46 7.97 -16.68
N PRO A 118 4.46 8.24 -15.84
CA PRO A 118 3.76 9.52 -15.85
C PRO A 118 4.68 10.65 -15.36
N ASP A 119 4.55 11.83 -16.01
CA ASP A 119 5.18 13.08 -15.57
C ASP A 119 4.11 14.07 -15.08
N PHE A 120 4.02 14.23 -13.78
CA PHE A 120 3.09 15.15 -13.14
C PHE A 120 3.66 16.56 -12.94
N GLY A 121 4.93 16.79 -13.26
CA GLY A 121 5.60 18.08 -13.07
C GLY A 121 5.82 18.49 -11.59
N GLY A 122 5.41 17.67 -10.62
CA GLY A 122 5.52 17.93 -9.18
C GLY A 122 4.67 16.99 -8.33
N PRO A 123 4.51 17.27 -7.03
CA PRO A 123 3.69 16.46 -6.14
C PRO A 123 2.21 16.43 -6.58
N VAL A 124 1.64 15.22 -6.60
CA VAL A 124 0.28 14.94 -7.09
C VAL A 124 -0.73 15.20 -5.98
N THR A 125 -1.59 16.18 -6.19
CA THR A 125 -2.70 16.49 -5.28
C THR A 125 -3.94 15.66 -5.59
N GLU A 126 -4.96 15.72 -4.73
CA GLU A 126 -6.25 15.04 -4.96
C GLU A 126 -7.05 15.60 -6.14
N GLN A 127 -6.70 16.80 -6.63
CA GLN A 127 -7.31 17.47 -7.80
C GLN A 127 -6.69 17.01 -9.13
N GLN A 128 -5.59 16.25 -9.09
CA GLN A 128 -4.98 15.71 -10.31
C GLN A 128 -6.02 14.87 -11.09
N PRO A 129 -6.08 15.01 -12.43
CA PRO A 129 -6.94 14.19 -13.27
C PRO A 129 -6.76 12.69 -13.00
N THR A 130 -7.85 11.96 -13.12
CA THR A 130 -7.87 10.51 -12.95
C THR A 130 -8.20 9.81 -14.26
N MET A 131 -7.90 8.51 -14.32
CA MET A 131 -8.36 7.65 -15.42
C MET A 131 -9.88 7.80 -15.62
N ALA A 132 -10.35 7.60 -16.83
CA ALA A 132 -11.78 7.43 -17.07
C ALA A 132 -12.29 6.17 -16.35
N PRO A 133 -13.47 6.21 -15.70
CA PRO A 133 -14.03 5.04 -15.05
C PRO A 133 -14.30 3.92 -16.05
N SER A 134 -14.03 2.67 -15.67
CA SER A 134 -14.22 1.50 -16.52
C SER A 134 -14.67 0.29 -15.68
N GLU A 135 -15.28 -0.68 -16.35
CA GLU A 135 -15.63 -2.01 -15.81
C GLU A 135 -14.78 -3.13 -16.46
N ALA A 136 -13.64 -2.79 -17.08
CA ALA A 136 -12.68 -3.76 -17.61
C ALA A 136 -12.13 -4.66 -16.50
N ASP A 137 -11.35 -5.68 -16.85
CA ASP A 137 -10.72 -6.56 -15.86
C ASP A 137 -9.81 -5.75 -14.91
N TYR A 138 -10.21 -5.67 -13.64
CA TYR A 138 -9.48 -4.92 -12.62
C TYR A 138 -8.11 -5.55 -12.24
N ASN A 139 -7.80 -6.76 -12.73
CA ASN A 139 -6.48 -7.37 -12.57
C ASN A 139 -5.53 -6.97 -13.71
N SER A 140 -6.04 -6.33 -14.77
CA SER A 140 -5.20 -5.80 -15.84
C SER A 140 -4.53 -4.49 -15.45
N ARG A 141 -3.46 -4.14 -16.16
CA ARG A 141 -2.72 -2.87 -15.97
C ARG A 141 -3.63 -1.66 -16.15
N GLU A 142 -4.43 -1.67 -17.22
CA GLU A 142 -5.35 -0.59 -17.60
C GLU A 142 -6.61 -0.57 -16.73
N GLY A 143 -7.13 -1.74 -16.38
CA GLY A 143 -8.39 -1.86 -15.65
C GLY A 143 -8.29 -1.51 -14.17
N TYR A 144 -7.14 -1.69 -13.52
CA TYR A 144 -7.03 -1.52 -12.07
C TYR A 144 -7.41 -0.11 -11.60
N GLY A 145 -6.74 0.92 -12.12
CA GLY A 145 -7.01 2.32 -11.76
C GLY A 145 -8.40 2.78 -12.18
N ALA A 146 -8.80 2.46 -13.41
CA ALA A 146 -10.10 2.82 -13.97
C ALA A 146 -11.28 2.23 -13.18
N ASN A 147 -11.19 0.98 -12.72
CA ASN A 147 -12.19 0.36 -11.84
C ASN A 147 -12.23 1.02 -10.46
N LYS A 148 -11.07 1.41 -9.89
CA LYS A 148 -11.03 2.15 -8.62
C LYS A 148 -11.75 3.49 -8.77
N VAL A 149 -11.52 4.24 -9.87
CA VAL A 149 -12.26 5.49 -10.16
C VAL A 149 -13.76 5.24 -10.24
N ALA A 150 -14.18 4.18 -10.93
CA ALA A 150 -15.60 3.82 -11.02
C ALA A 150 -16.21 3.52 -9.65
N ALA A 151 -15.47 2.86 -8.75
CA ALA A 151 -15.91 2.60 -7.37
C ALA A 151 -15.96 3.88 -6.53
N GLU A 152 -14.95 4.76 -6.64
CA GLU A 152 -14.92 6.08 -5.98
C GLU A 152 -16.16 6.89 -6.34
N ASN A 153 -16.48 7.00 -7.63
CA ASN A 153 -17.63 7.76 -8.11
C ASN A 153 -18.94 7.24 -7.50
N VAL A 154 -19.18 5.93 -7.53
CA VAL A 154 -20.37 5.31 -6.92
C VAL A 154 -20.50 5.65 -5.44
N LEU A 155 -19.40 5.62 -4.69
CA LEU A 155 -19.42 5.90 -3.26
C LEU A 155 -19.61 7.39 -2.97
N LEU A 156 -18.93 8.28 -3.70
CA LEU A 156 -19.05 9.72 -3.52
C LEU A 156 -20.46 10.24 -3.88
N ASP A 157 -21.08 9.64 -4.90
CA ASP A 157 -22.44 9.99 -5.34
C ASP A 157 -23.54 9.37 -4.45
N SER A 158 -23.18 8.52 -3.49
CA SER A 158 -24.12 7.76 -2.65
C SER A 158 -24.89 8.62 -1.64
N GLY A 159 -24.40 9.83 -1.33
CA GLY A 159 -24.88 10.66 -0.24
C GLY A 159 -24.43 10.20 1.15
N MET A 160 -23.61 9.16 1.27
CA MET A 160 -22.99 8.72 2.53
C MET A 160 -21.78 9.59 2.88
N ALA A 161 -21.39 9.59 4.15
CA ALA A 161 -20.09 10.11 4.56
C ALA A 161 -18.99 9.14 4.11
N VAL A 162 -18.35 9.42 2.99
CA VAL A 162 -17.31 8.54 2.39
C VAL A 162 -15.98 9.26 2.34
N THR A 163 -14.97 8.69 2.98
CA THR A 163 -13.58 9.10 2.77
C THR A 163 -12.90 8.11 1.84
N ILE A 164 -12.44 8.59 0.68
CA ILE A 164 -11.59 7.83 -0.24
C ILE A 164 -10.13 8.08 0.15
N LEU A 165 -9.38 7.01 0.42
CA LEU A 165 -7.93 7.09 0.64
C LEU A 165 -7.19 6.56 -0.58
N ARG A 166 -6.30 7.37 -1.15
CA ARG A 166 -5.46 7.00 -2.31
C ARG A 166 -4.02 6.78 -1.85
N PRO A 167 -3.69 5.57 -1.33
CA PRO A 167 -2.33 5.27 -0.91
C PRO A 167 -1.40 5.09 -2.12
N SER A 168 -0.10 5.38 -1.87
CA SER A 168 0.98 5.08 -2.79
C SER A 168 1.52 3.66 -2.54
N ARG A 169 2.82 3.43 -2.64
CA ARG A 169 3.48 2.14 -2.46
C ARG A 169 3.43 1.69 -1.01
N ILE A 170 2.46 0.85 -0.67
CA ILE A 170 2.28 0.37 0.71
C ILE A 170 3.41 -0.58 1.08
N HIS A 171 4.05 -0.35 2.22
CA HIS A 171 5.06 -1.17 2.84
C HIS A 171 4.69 -1.52 4.30
N GLY A 172 5.42 -2.47 4.92
CA GLY A 172 5.20 -2.92 6.29
C GLY A 172 4.95 -4.43 6.38
N VAL A 173 4.91 -4.95 7.59
CA VAL A 173 4.69 -6.37 7.87
C VAL A 173 3.43 -6.88 7.17
N GLY A 174 3.49 -8.10 6.64
CA GLY A 174 2.37 -8.73 5.94
C GLY A 174 2.19 -8.29 4.49
N THR A 175 3.09 -7.49 3.93
CA THR A 175 3.05 -7.13 2.51
C THR A 175 3.21 -8.37 1.62
N ARG A 176 2.39 -8.45 0.56
CA ARG A 176 2.50 -9.53 -0.44
C ARG A 176 3.65 -9.34 -1.42
N ARG A 177 4.16 -8.12 -1.52
CA ARG A 177 5.26 -7.78 -2.41
C ARG A 177 6.26 -6.93 -1.64
N PRO A 178 7.12 -7.56 -0.81
CA PRO A 178 8.09 -6.88 0.02
C PRO A 178 9.22 -6.32 -0.85
N ARG A 179 9.09 -5.07 -1.28
CA ARG A 179 10.07 -4.43 -2.17
C ARG A 179 11.40 -4.20 -1.49
N GLU A 180 11.37 -3.98 -0.20
CA GLU A 180 12.50 -3.84 0.71
C GLU A 180 13.41 -5.08 0.69
N TRP A 181 12.85 -6.24 0.34
CA TRP A 181 13.59 -7.49 0.17
C TRP A 181 14.74 -7.38 -0.81
N VAL A 182 14.64 -6.50 -1.81
CA VAL A 182 15.71 -6.29 -2.80
C VAL A 182 17.01 -5.85 -2.12
N PHE A 183 16.94 -4.98 -1.13
CA PHE A 183 18.12 -4.54 -0.38
C PHE A 183 18.40 -5.43 0.84
N VAL A 184 17.37 -5.89 1.54
CA VAL A 184 17.52 -6.82 2.67
C VAL A 184 18.23 -8.10 2.25
N LYS A 185 17.84 -8.70 1.12
CA LYS A 185 18.50 -9.90 0.60
C LYS A 185 19.96 -9.65 0.25
N ARG A 186 20.28 -8.54 -0.41
CA ARG A 186 21.67 -8.18 -0.75
C ARG A 186 22.56 -8.08 0.50
N ALA A 187 22.06 -7.47 1.56
CA ALA A 187 22.76 -7.40 2.83
C ALA A 187 22.93 -8.78 3.47
N LEU A 188 21.90 -9.66 3.45
CA LEU A 188 21.99 -11.04 3.96
C LEU A 188 22.94 -11.90 3.14
N ASP A 189 23.02 -11.68 1.82
CA ASP A 189 23.95 -12.37 0.92
C ASP A 189 25.38 -11.84 1.05
N GLY A 190 25.62 -10.81 1.88
CA GLY A 190 26.95 -10.23 2.11
C GLY A 190 27.53 -9.48 0.91
N ARG A 191 26.67 -8.91 0.03
CA ARG A 191 27.13 -8.14 -1.14
C ARG A 191 27.92 -6.92 -0.69
N GLN A 192 29.14 -6.76 -1.25
CA GLN A 192 30.05 -5.66 -0.92
C GLN A 192 29.81 -4.42 -1.81
N ASN A 193 29.21 -4.60 -2.98
CA ASN A 193 28.88 -3.52 -3.91
C ASN A 193 27.37 -3.48 -4.13
N LEU A 194 26.83 -2.26 -4.21
CA LEU A 194 25.46 -1.99 -4.61
C LEU A 194 25.45 -1.11 -5.84
N LEU A 195 25.04 -1.67 -6.96
CA LEU A 195 24.82 -0.91 -8.19
C LEU A 195 23.43 -0.28 -8.14
N LEU A 196 23.33 0.99 -8.49
CA LEU A 196 22.07 1.73 -8.54
C LEU A 196 21.92 2.45 -9.88
N ALA A 197 20.94 2.01 -10.66
CA ALA A 197 20.57 2.65 -11.91
C ALA A 197 20.22 4.12 -11.70
N ARG A 198 20.56 4.97 -12.68
CA ARG A 198 20.26 6.42 -12.65
C ARG A 198 20.74 7.12 -11.38
N GLY A 199 21.82 6.62 -10.78
CA GLY A 199 22.35 7.15 -9.51
C GLY A 199 21.46 6.95 -8.30
N GLY A 200 20.49 6.02 -8.37
CA GLY A 200 19.53 5.78 -7.30
C GLY A 200 18.48 6.88 -7.08
N ARG A 201 18.39 7.87 -7.98
CA ARG A 201 17.53 9.08 -7.83
C ARG A 201 16.04 8.85 -8.09
N GLY A 202 15.65 7.68 -8.55
CA GLY A 202 14.24 7.33 -8.75
C GLY A 202 13.46 7.30 -7.44
N ALA A 203 12.26 7.87 -7.43
CA ALA A 203 11.39 7.84 -6.26
C ALA A 203 9.94 7.47 -6.61
N ASN A 204 9.37 6.63 -5.77
CA ASN A 204 7.97 6.23 -5.85
C ASN A 204 7.43 6.20 -4.43
N HIS A 205 6.73 7.27 -4.05
CA HIS A 205 6.39 7.64 -2.68
C HIS A 205 5.91 6.43 -1.86
N PRO A 206 6.57 6.05 -0.76
CA PRO A 206 6.14 4.95 0.09
C PRO A 206 4.93 5.36 0.94
N THR A 207 4.21 4.37 1.45
CA THR A 207 3.12 4.51 2.42
C THR A 207 3.26 3.40 3.45
N ALA A 208 3.65 3.70 4.66
CA ALA A 208 3.65 2.71 5.73
C ALA A 208 2.22 2.26 6.07
N ALA A 209 2.01 0.96 6.20
CA ALA A 209 0.71 0.42 6.61
C ALA A 209 0.23 1.02 7.94
N VAL A 210 1.15 1.34 8.86
CA VAL A 210 0.83 1.99 10.14
C VAL A 210 0.41 3.45 9.97
N ASN A 211 0.99 4.20 9.02
CA ASN A 211 0.57 5.56 8.67
C ASN A 211 -0.83 5.56 8.03
N LEU A 212 -1.06 4.64 7.09
CA LEU A 212 -2.37 4.47 6.46
C LEU A 212 -3.43 4.06 7.49
N ALA A 213 -3.12 3.13 8.41
CA ALA A 213 -4.01 2.72 9.49
C ALA A 213 -4.36 3.88 10.43
N ALA A 214 -3.39 4.73 10.76
CA ALA A 214 -3.62 5.92 11.56
C ALA A 214 -4.56 6.91 10.83
N LEU A 215 -4.38 7.09 9.52
CA LEU A 215 -5.27 7.94 8.71
C LEU A 215 -6.68 7.33 8.60
N VAL A 216 -6.82 6.00 8.48
CA VAL A 216 -8.12 5.30 8.52
C VAL A 216 -8.85 5.60 9.83
N ALA A 217 -8.19 5.42 10.99
CA ALA A 217 -8.80 5.69 12.29
C ALA A 217 -9.17 7.17 12.43
N PHE A 218 -8.29 8.09 12.04
CA PHE A 218 -8.54 9.52 12.02
C PHE A 218 -9.79 9.87 11.20
N CYS A 219 -9.97 9.24 10.03
CA CYS A 219 -11.11 9.46 9.15
C CYS A 219 -12.41 8.83 9.69
N ALA A 220 -12.34 7.66 10.32
CA ALA A 220 -13.48 6.99 10.94
C ALA A 220 -14.09 7.83 12.08
N GLU A 221 -13.25 8.52 12.86
CA GLU A 221 -13.68 9.45 13.91
C GLU A 221 -14.26 10.77 13.36
N ARG A 222 -14.05 11.09 12.09
CA ARG A 222 -14.42 12.36 11.44
C ARG A 222 -15.12 12.11 10.11
N PRO A 223 -16.36 11.56 10.15
CA PRO A 223 -17.14 11.24 8.96
C PRO A 223 -17.29 12.44 8.03
N ALA A 224 -16.93 12.29 6.77
CA ALA A 224 -17.11 13.32 5.73
C ALA A 224 -17.00 12.71 4.32
N ALA A 225 -17.61 13.36 3.33
CA ALA A 225 -17.40 13.07 1.93
C ALA A 225 -16.11 13.79 1.47
N ARG A 226 -15.03 13.03 1.17
CA ARG A 226 -13.74 13.60 0.77
C ARG A 226 -12.81 12.56 0.15
N ILE A 227 -11.80 13.05 -0.53
CA ILE A 227 -10.67 12.26 -1.06
C ILE A 227 -9.41 12.74 -0.36
N LEU A 228 -8.53 11.83 0.05
CA LEU A 228 -7.23 12.14 0.65
C LEU A 228 -6.15 11.22 0.06
N ASN A 229 -5.03 11.82 -0.30
CA ASN A 229 -3.80 11.07 -0.55
C ASN A 229 -3.23 10.51 0.75
N SER A 230 -2.61 9.33 0.65
CA SER A 230 -1.90 8.71 1.76
C SER A 230 -0.50 8.30 1.33
N ALA A 231 0.50 8.86 1.98
CA ALA A 231 1.90 8.51 1.83
C ALA A 231 2.65 8.86 3.13
N ASP A 232 3.87 8.38 3.26
CA ASP A 232 4.75 8.75 4.37
C ASP A 232 5.07 10.25 4.31
N PRO A 233 5.49 10.88 5.42
CA PRO A 233 5.79 12.31 5.42
C PRO A 233 7.02 12.66 4.58
N ASP A 234 7.85 11.68 4.25
CA ASP A 234 9.06 11.77 3.42
C ASP A 234 8.95 10.83 2.20
N ALA A 235 9.65 11.17 1.13
CA ALA A 235 9.67 10.42 -0.10
C ALA A 235 11.10 10.08 -0.51
N PRO A 236 11.79 9.17 0.23
CA PRO A 236 13.16 8.82 -0.07
C PRO A 236 13.30 8.19 -1.45
N ASP A 237 14.39 8.51 -2.15
CA ASP A 237 14.79 7.85 -3.38
C ASP A 237 15.42 6.46 -3.13
N GLY A 238 15.74 5.73 -4.19
CA GLY A 238 16.29 4.38 -4.07
C GLY A 238 17.62 4.34 -3.32
N LEU A 239 18.46 5.38 -3.46
CA LEU A 239 19.73 5.50 -2.74
C LEU A 239 19.50 5.71 -1.24
N ALA A 240 18.60 6.62 -0.87
CA ALA A 240 18.26 6.85 0.53
C ALA A 240 17.64 5.60 1.18
N ILE A 241 16.74 4.91 0.50
CA ILE A 241 16.12 3.65 0.96
C ILE A 241 17.19 2.58 1.19
N SER A 242 18.13 2.40 0.25
CA SER A 242 19.19 1.41 0.41
C SER A 242 20.06 1.68 1.63
N ARG A 243 20.40 2.95 1.87
CA ARG A 243 21.18 3.39 3.06
C ARG A 243 20.42 3.16 4.36
N ILE A 244 19.12 3.45 4.39
CA ILE A 244 18.26 3.23 5.57
C ILE A 244 18.25 1.73 5.92
N ILE A 245 18.07 0.86 4.94
CA ILE A 245 18.04 -0.59 5.14
C ILE A 245 19.41 -1.11 5.59
N ALA A 246 20.49 -0.70 4.92
CA ALA A 246 21.85 -1.09 5.28
C ALA A 246 22.19 -0.68 6.72
N ALA A 247 21.90 0.56 7.10
CA ALA A 247 22.14 1.06 8.45
C ALA A 247 21.38 0.26 9.52
N HIS A 248 20.11 -0.11 9.27
CA HIS A 248 19.33 -0.92 10.21
C HIS A 248 19.89 -2.35 10.35
N MET A 249 20.45 -2.90 9.26
CA MET A 249 21.05 -4.24 9.25
C MET A 249 22.52 -4.26 9.67
N ASN A 250 23.13 -3.13 10.04
CA ASN A 250 24.58 -3.00 10.31
C ASN A 250 25.42 -3.55 9.14
N HIS A 251 24.98 -3.27 7.91
CA HIS A 251 25.66 -3.66 6.68
C HIS A 251 26.22 -2.44 5.96
N GLU A 252 27.38 -2.59 5.33
CA GLU A 252 28.02 -1.57 4.50
C GLU A 252 28.28 -2.13 3.10
N TRP A 253 28.03 -1.33 2.08
CA TRP A 253 28.40 -1.61 0.70
C TRP A 253 29.02 -0.38 0.05
N ALA A 254 29.88 -0.61 -0.94
CA ALA A 254 30.33 0.44 -1.85
C ALA A 254 29.19 0.74 -2.84
N GLU A 255 28.72 1.98 -2.87
CA GLU A 255 27.67 2.41 -3.78
C GLU A 255 28.25 2.72 -5.15
N VAL A 256 27.79 2.01 -6.19
CA VAL A 256 28.15 2.23 -7.58
C VAL A 256 26.97 2.91 -8.28
N LEU A 257 27.06 4.24 -8.38
CA LEU A 257 26.00 5.07 -8.94
C LEU A 257 26.12 5.10 -10.47
N LEU A 258 25.27 4.33 -11.15
CA LEU A 258 25.30 4.19 -12.60
C LEU A 258 24.71 5.41 -13.30
N GLY A 259 25.41 5.89 -14.35
CA GLY A 259 24.94 6.97 -15.23
C GLY A 259 24.00 6.46 -16.32
N GLU A 260 23.56 7.37 -17.20
CA GLU A 260 22.63 7.08 -18.31
C GLU A 260 23.22 6.17 -19.39
N THR A 261 24.54 6.06 -19.46
CA THR A 261 25.24 5.19 -20.43
C THR A 261 25.32 3.72 -19.99
N ALA A 262 25.00 3.42 -18.74
CA ALA A 262 24.93 2.04 -18.26
C ALA A 262 23.72 1.30 -18.87
N PRO A 263 23.77 -0.04 -18.99
CA PRO A 263 22.60 -0.82 -19.40
C PRO A 263 21.38 -0.49 -18.51
N SER A 264 20.22 -0.27 -19.13
CA SER A 264 19.03 0.27 -18.46
C SER A 264 18.47 -0.63 -17.34
N ASP A 265 18.80 -1.91 -17.37
CA ASP A 265 18.37 -2.94 -16.44
C ASP A 265 19.45 -3.31 -15.39
N LEU A 266 20.67 -2.76 -15.52
CA LEU A 266 21.72 -2.95 -14.53
C LEU A 266 21.50 -2.01 -13.32
N GLY A 267 21.51 -2.58 -12.12
CA GLY A 267 21.29 -1.83 -10.89
C GLY A 267 19.86 -1.32 -10.72
N ASP A 268 18.88 -1.92 -11.42
CA ASP A 268 17.48 -1.57 -11.28
C ASP A 268 16.96 -1.92 -9.85
N HIS A 269 15.97 -1.16 -9.41
CA HIS A 269 15.37 -1.33 -8.08
C HIS A 269 13.90 -0.85 -8.07
N PRO A 270 13.06 -1.29 -7.10
CA PRO A 270 11.64 -1.01 -7.08
C PRO A 270 11.24 0.48 -7.06
N TRP A 271 12.14 1.36 -6.68
CA TRP A 271 11.93 2.82 -6.63
C TRP A 271 12.54 3.55 -7.83
N ASN A 272 13.05 2.86 -8.84
CA ASN A 272 13.64 3.45 -10.05
C ASN A 272 12.54 4.06 -10.96
N THR A 273 11.81 5.05 -10.42
CA THR A 273 10.72 5.76 -11.12
C THR A 273 11.16 7.20 -11.37
N LEU A 274 11.35 7.53 -12.65
CA LEU A 274 11.68 8.88 -13.11
C LEU A 274 10.77 9.23 -14.31
N PRO A 275 10.10 10.39 -14.28
CA PRO A 275 10.04 11.38 -13.19
C PRO A 275 9.50 10.79 -11.88
N PRO A 276 9.89 11.35 -10.70
CA PRO A 276 9.43 10.85 -9.40
C PRO A 276 7.91 10.94 -9.26
N PHE A 277 7.29 9.88 -8.72
CA PHE A 277 5.86 9.90 -8.40
C PHE A 277 5.63 10.16 -6.92
N ILE A 278 5.45 11.42 -6.57
CA ILE A 278 5.27 11.89 -5.19
C ILE A 278 3.82 12.34 -4.99
N LEU A 279 3.18 11.92 -3.92
CA LEU A 279 1.85 12.40 -3.52
C LEU A 279 1.98 13.62 -2.61
N ASP A 280 1.15 14.63 -2.83
CA ASP A 280 0.92 15.71 -1.86
C ASP A 280 -0.08 15.20 -0.81
N THR A 281 0.32 15.19 0.46
CA THR A 281 -0.49 14.77 1.62
C THR A 281 -1.00 15.94 2.45
N SER A 282 -0.81 17.16 1.99
CA SER A 282 -1.15 18.38 2.73
C SER A 282 -2.64 18.50 3.06
N ALA A 283 -3.53 17.88 2.26
CA ALA A 283 -4.96 17.87 2.55
C ALA A 283 -5.28 17.15 3.87
N ALA A 284 -4.67 16.00 4.14
CA ALA A 284 -4.82 15.30 5.41
C ALA A 284 -4.19 16.09 6.57
N GLN A 285 -3.02 16.69 6.35
CA GLN A 285 -2.33 17.51 7.35
C GLN A 285 -3.16 18.75 7.73
N ARG A 286 -3.80 19.44 6.77
CA ARG A 286 -4.69 20.58 7.05
C ARG A 286 -5.91 20.20 7.89
N LEU A 287 -6.31 18.93 7.90
CA LEU A 287 -7.37 18.41 8.79
C LEU A 287 -6.85 18.09 10.19
N GLY A 288 -5.54 18.23 10.43
CA GLY A 288 -4.88 17.92 11.70
C GLY A 288 -4.36 16.47 11.80
N PHE A 289 -4.30 15.73 10.68
CA PHE A 289 -3.69 14.41 10.70
C PHE A 289 -2.17 14.52 10.87
N VAL A 290 -1.63 13.71 11.76
CA VAL A 290 -0.18 13.57 11.99
C VAL A 290 0.19 12.10 11.73
N PRO A 291 1.13 11.83 10.79
CA PRO A 291 1.63 10.49 10.55
C PRO A 291 2.31 9.89 11.80
N VAL A 292 2.37 8.56 11.87
CA VAL A 292 3.04 7.83 12.96
C VAL A 292 4.56 8.03 12.89
N GLY A 293 5.13 8.06 11.68
CA GLY A 293 6.56 8.25 11.49
C GLY A 293 6.96 8.35 10.02
N THR A 294 8.22 8.69 9.81
CA THR A 294 8.91 8.70 8.51
C THR A 294 9.12 7.29 7.98
N TYR A 295 9.53 7.16 6.70
CA TYR A 295 9.91 5.88 6.14
C TYR A 295 11.00 5.18 6.97
N ALA A 296 12.06 5.91 7.34
CA ALA A 296 13.16 5.37 8.13
C ALA A 296 12.75 4.84 9.52
N GLU A 297 11.70 5.38 10.11
CA GLU A 297 11.16 4.92 11.39
C GLU A 297 10.26 3.69 11.22
N THR A 298 9.41 3.70 10.22
CA THR A 298 8.33 2.70 10.04
C THR A 298 8.78 1.45 9.31
N VAL A 299 9.82 1.51 8.47
CA VAL A 299 10.31 0.35 7.70
C VAL A 299 11.04 -0.69 8.55
N LYS A 300 11.56 -0.31 9.72
CA LYS A 300 12.37 -1.18 10.59
C LYS A 300 11.68 -2.51 10.90
N THR A 301 10.40 -2.46 11.25
CA THR A 301 9.61 -3.66 11.57
C THR A 301 9.45 -4.60 10.37
N GLU A 302 9.37 -4.07 9.16
CA GLU A 302 9.35 -4.89 7.95
C GLU A 302 10.72 -5.53 7.69
N ILE A 303 11.81 -4.77 7.85
CA ILE A 303 13.17 -5.32 7.71
C ILE A 303 13.37 -6.48 8.67
N ASP A 304 13.04 -6.31 9.97
CA ASP A 304 13.16 -7.35 10.99
C ASP A 304 12.32 -8.58 10.65
N TRP A 305 11.09 -8.37 10.18
CA TRP A 305 10.19 -9.44 9.73
C TRP A 305 10.76 -10.22 8.54
N LEU A 306 11.36 -9.55 7.56
CA LEU A 306 12.00 -10.17 6.39
C LEU A 306 13.25 -10.97 6.79
N VAL A 307 14.08 -10.40 7.67
CA VAL A 307 15.27 -11.09 8.21
C VAL A 307 14.87 -12.33 9.01
N GLN A 308 13.84 -12.23 9.85
CA GLN A 308 13.31 -13.37 10.60
C GLN A 308 12.76 -14.44 9.66
N ALA A 309 12.02 -14.05 8.64
CA ALA A 309 11.49 -14.97 7.63
C ALA A 309 12.60 -15.71 6.89
N ALA A 310 13.69 -15.03 6.51
CA ALA A 310 14.84 -15.63 5.85
C ALA A 310 15.55 -16.68 6.71
N ARG A 311 15.50 -16.53 8.02
CA ARG A 311 16.11 -17.45 9.00
C ARG A 311 15.16 -18.55 9.49
N SER A 312 13.88 -18.50 9.07
CA SER A 312 12.86 -19.46 9.52
C SER A 312 12.97 -20.80 8.77
N ALA A 313 12.29 -21.82 9.30
CA ALA A 313 12.18 -23.13 8.64
C ALA A 313 11.33 -23.08 7.36
N HIS A 314 10.51 -22.06 7.18
CA HIS A 314 9.57 -21.91 6.05
C HIS A 314 9.63 -20.52 5.43
N PRO A 315 10.77 -20.08 4.86
CA PRO A 315 10.94 -18.73 4.34
C PRO A 315 9.95 -18.42 3.19
N ALA A 316 9.61 -19.42 2.37
CA ALA A 316 8.66 -19.28 1.27
C ALA A 316 7.22 -18.92 1.70
N ALA A 317 6.89 -18.99 2.97
CA ALA A 317 5.62 -18.51 3.50
C ALA A 317 5.50 -16.97 3.47
N VAL A 318 6.65 -16.29 3.45
CA VAL A 318 6.76 -14.83 3.53
C VAL A 318 7.53 -14.27 2.34
N LEU A 319 8.68 -14.85 2.01
CA LEU A 319 9.60 -14.32 1.01
C LEU A 319 9.18 -14.71 -0.41
N PRO A 320 9.45 -13.85 -1.39
CA PRO A 320 9.23 -14.18 -2.80
C PRO A 320 10.04 -15.40 -3.21
N SER A 321 9.48 -16.19 -4.14
CA SER A 321 10.24 -17.26 -4.80
C SER A 321 11.47 -16.67 -5.52
N PRO A 322 12.60 -17.38 -5.57
CA PRO A 322 13.73 -16.98 -6.42
C PRO A 322 13.37 -16.78 -7.89
N ASP A 323 12.36 -17.51 -8.37
CA ASP A 323 11.86 -17.43 -9.76
C ASP A 323 10.70 -16.43 -9.94
N ASP A 324 10.34 -15.68 -8.90
CA ASP A 324 9.28 -14.65 -9.03
C ASP A 324 9.67 -13.65 -10.11
N PRO A 325 8.85 -13.48 -11.17
CA PRO A 325 9.19 -12.67 -12.33
C PRO A 325 9.39 -11.18 -12.01
N TYR A 326 8.84 -10.70 -10.90
CA TYR A 326 9.05 -9.33 -10.46
C TYR A 326 10.38 -9.16 -9.71
N PHE A 327 10.78 -10.15 -8.89
CA PHE A 327 11.98 -10.04 -8.04
C PHE A 327 13.24 -10.56 -8.70
N ARG A 328 13.13 -11.61 -9.52
CA ARG A 328 14.30 -12.26 -10.15
C ARG A 328 15.28 -11.27 -10.84
N PRO A 329 14.82 -10.27 -11.61
CA PRO A 329 15.72 -9.34 -12.28
C PRO A 329 16.62 -8.53 -11.33
N PHE A 330 16.18 -8.32 -10.09
CA PHE A 330 16.97 -7.56 -9.11
C PHE A 330 18.13 -8.36 -8.49
N PHE A 331 18.28 -9.65 -8.78
CA PHE A 331 19.27 -10.54 -8.17
C PHE A 331 20.22 -11.18 -9.19
N GLU A 332 20.41 -10.59 -10.34
CA GLU A 332 21.36 -11.05 -11.37
C GLU A 332 22.81 -10.68 -11.02
N TYR A 333 23.31 -11.17 -9.87
CA TYR A 333 24.60 -10.81 -9.29
C TYR A 333 25.79 -11.07 -10.23
N ALA A 334 25.79 -12.18 -10.98
CA ALA A 334 26.85 -12.49 -11.93
C ALA A 334 27.04 -11.40 -13.00
N ARG A 335 25.94 -10.76 -13.40
CA ARG A 335 25.98 -9.64 -14.37
C ARG A 335 26.52 -8.36 -13.73
N GLU A 336 26.17 -8.12 -12.48
CA GLU A 336 26.70 -6.99 -11.71
C GLU A 336 28.21 -7.15 -11.49
N ASP A 337 28.65 -8.37 -11.13
CA ASP A 337 30.06 -8.69 -10.89
C ASP A 337 30.88 -8.52 -12.16
N ALA A 338 30.37 -8.99 -13.32
CA ALA A 338 31.01 -8.81 -14.61
C ALA A 338 31.09 -7.33 -15.07
N TRP A 339 30.25 -6.45 -14.57
CA TRP A 339 30.32 -5.01 -14.84
C TRP A 339 31.41 -4.33 -14.00
N LEU A 340 31.72 -4.87 -12.82
CA LEU A 340 32.72 -4.32 -11.89
C LEU A 340 34.15 -4.74 -12.22
N GLU A 341 34.37 -5.80 -13.03
CA GLU A 341 35.65 -6.27 -13.56
C GLU A 341 36.14 -5.38 -14.72
#